data_3db80c05a6e5a1d5be06dc5b238d2869
#
_entry.id   3db80c05a6e5a1d5be06dc5b238d2869
#
_cell.length_a   1.000
_cell.length_b   1.000
_cell.length_c   1.000
_cell.angle_alpha   90.00
_cell.angle_beta   90.00
_cell.angle_gamma   90.00
#
_symmetry.space_group_name_H-M   'P 1'
#
loop_
_entity.id
_entity.type
_entity.pdbx_description
1 polymer ?
#
loop_
_entity_poly.entity_id
_entity_poly.type
_entity_poly.pdbx_seq_one_letter_code
_entity_poly.pdbx_strand_id
1 'polypeptide(L)'
;MLQRALSSVADAINDVLAVRREPLGADELIARARRRTGLVDFGDTPFEESLRHFLRACREEGDLTLFGHLATRWDAVRFLSNLLRLHKEETRAPEILAQPIERPIFIAGLPRSGTTFLHTLLAQDPANLAPRVWQLIHPYPPEEARTGRDLRPRRVARQLRLFGVLAPEFRHMHPIDADSPQECSEITAHVFASLRFDTTYPIPSYRRWLDAAGHLDSYRFHKRFLRHLQNQSPSVGQWVLKCPDHIFALAELRAVYPDAAIVFVHRDPLAVLASVARLTEVLRRPFSRRIDKLEIGRQDSDRWLAATELMIAAADDRTFAQPIFQIHYRHLVADPLGTVAALYRHFGRSLSPIAADRIGRLVAAKPNGGYGARRSSLEEYGLDPTLERERYARYMGHFEIRPEREARPSRTDKTSVPLAPGQSSETKVSQGTAPG
;
A
#
# COMPACT_ATOMS: atom_id res chain seq x y z
N MET A 1 19.16 29.46 -0.79
CA MET A 1 17.83 28.97 -0.46
C MET A 1 16.75 29.60 -1.35
N LEU A 2 16.70 30.91 -1.52
CA LEU A 2 15.64 31.59 -2.30
C LEU A 2 15.63 31.17 -3.79
N GLN A 3 16.78 31.07 -4.44
CA GLN A 3 16.92 30.65 -5.84
C GLN A 3 16.43 29.20 -6.07
N ARG A 4 16.63 28.27 -5.13
CA ARG A 4 16.13 26.88 -5.19
C ARG A 4 14.63 26.80 -4.96
N ALA A 5 14.07 27.65 -4.10
CA ALA A 5 12.63 27.75 -3.90
C ALA A 5 11.94 28.33 -5.15
N LEU A 6 12.51 29.33 -5.77
CA LEU A 6 12.03 29.93 -7.02
C LEU A 6 12.12 28.96 -8.20
N SER A 7 13.20 28.17 -8.31
CA SER A 7 13.32 27.10 -9.29
C SER A 7 12.23 26.03 -9.09
N SER A 8 11.98 25.63 -7.84
CA SER A 8 10.93 24.64 -7.54
C SER A 8 9.50 25.13 -7.86
N VAL A 9 9.23 26.44 -7.67
CA VAL A 9 7.95 27.05 -8.03
C VAL A 9 7.83 27.21 -9.54
N ALA A 10 8.88 27.61 -10.23
CA ALA A 10 8.93 27.72 -11.69
C ALA A 10 8.75 26.34 -12.34
N ASP A 11 9.37 25.28 -11.80
CA ASP A 11 9.19 23.91 -12.25
C ASP A 11 7.74 23.46 -12.06
N ALA A 12 7.10 23.76 -10.92
CA ALA A 12 5.69 23.45 -10.68
C ALA A 12 4.74 24.18 -11.63
N ILE A 13 5.00 25.47 -11.92
CA ILE A 13 4.23 26.26 -12.89
C ILE A 13 4.42 25.70 -14.32
N ASN A 14 5.65 25.40 -14.69
CA ASN A 14 5.95 24.78 -15.99
C ASN A 14 5.30 23.40 -16.10
N ASP A 15 5.20 22.61 -15.03
CA ASP A 15 4.48 21.35 -15.02
C ASP A 15 2.97 21.53 -15.27
N VAL A 16 2.35 22.53 -14.64
CA VAL A 16 0.94 22.86 -14.88
C VAL A 16 0.71 23.34 -16.33
N LEU A 17 1.61 24.11 -16.88
CA LEU A 17 1.52 24.58 -18.27
C LEU A 17 1.79 23.47 -19.29
N ALA A 18 2.72 22.56 -18.98
CA ALA A 18 3.04 21.40 -19.83
C ALA A 18 1.88 20.38 -19.90
N VAL A 19 1.14 20.17 -18.80
CA VAL A 19 -0.06 19.30 -18.78
C VAL A 19 -1.11 19.74 -19.82
N ARG A 20 -1.17 21.02 -20.14
CA ARG A 20 -2.08 21.56 -21.16
C ARG A 20 -1.55 21.43 -22.59
N ARG A 21 -0.24 21.18 -22.77
CA ARG A 21 0.43 21.24 -24.08
C ARG A 21 0.99 19.90 -24.55
N GLU A 22 1.32 18.98 -23.64
CA GLU A 22 2.01 17.74 -23.99
C GLU A 22 1.36 16.52 -23.33
N PRO A 23 1.04 15.48 -24.10
CA PRO A 23 0.59 14.20 -23.55
C PRO A 23 1.72 13.56 -22.72
N LEU A 24 1.36 12.68 -21.76
CA LEU A 24 2.31 11.87 -21.00
C LEU A 24 3.11 10.96 -21.94
N GLY A 25 4.31 11.40 -22.34
CA GLY A 25 5.21 10.67 -23.24
C GLY A 25 6.35 10.00 -22.47
N ALA A 26 6.67 8.74 -22.79
CA ALA A 26 7.75 8.02 -22.13
C ALA A 26 9.10 8.70 -22.34
N ASP A 27 9.41 9.07 -23.60
CA ASP A 27 10.70 9.63 -23.97
C ASP A 27 10.94 11.00 -23.32
N GLU A 28 9.88 11.83 -23.20
CA GLU A 28 9.95 13.12 -22.49
C GLU A 28 10.26 12.91 -20.98
N LEU A 29 9.59 11.95 -20.32
CA LEU A 29 9.80 11.67 -18.91
C LEU A 29 11.19 11.07 -18.65
N ILE A 30 11.69 10.23 -19.55
CA ILE A 30 13.07 9.71 -19.52
C ILE A 30 14.08 10.88 -19.65
N ALA A 31 13.89 11.74 -20.66
CA ALA A 31 14.76 12.89 -20.86
C ALA A 31 14.73 13.84 -19.65
N ARG A 32 13.58 14.04 -19.02
CA ARG A 32 13.44 14.86 -17.82
C ARG A 32 14.15 14.26 -16.62
N ALA A 33 14.08 12.94 -16.42
CA ALA A 33 14.81 12.25 -15.36
C ALA A 33 16.33 12.37 -15.56
N ARG A 34 16.81 12.23 -16.80
CA ARG A 34 18.22 12.44 -17.17
C ARG A 34 18.67 13.88 -16.87
N ARG A 35 17.92 14.89 -17.29
CA ARG A 35 18.24 16.30 -16.96
C ARG A 35 18.26 16.56 -15.48
N ARG A 36 17.29 16.00 -14.73
CA ARG A 36 17.17 16.19 -13.28
C ARG A 36 18.33 15.59 -12.49
N THR A 37 18.89 14.48 -12.96
CA THR A 37 19.95 13.74 -12.26
C THR A 37 21.33 14.02 -12.80
N GLY A 38 21.47 14.52 -14.03
CA GLY A 38 22.72 14.59 -14.77
C GLY A 38 23.27 13.22 -15.19
N LEU A 39 22.46 12.15 -15.05
CA LEU A 39 22.81 10.77 -15.38
C LEU A 39 22.05 10.33 -16.64
N VAL A 40 22.63 9.41 -17.42
CA VAL A 40 22.04 8.98 -18.69
C VAL A 40 21.82 7.47 -18.78
N ASP A 41 22.53 6.68 -17.98
CA ASP A 41 22.58 5.24 -18.05
C ASP A 41 21.67 4.59 -17.00
N PHE A 42 20.76 3.71 -17.47
CA PHE A 42 19.85 2.92 -16.63
C PHE A 42 20.38 1.47 -16.41
N GLY A 43 21.50 1.11 -17.03
CA GLY A 43 21.97 -0.27 -17.10
C GLY A 43 20.93 -1.18 -17.77
N ASP A 44 20.99 -2.46 -17.44
CA ASP A 44 20.10 -3.49 -17.98
C ASP A 44 18.72 -3.53 -17.29
N THR A 45 18.21 -2.40 -16.80
CA THR A 45 16.93 -2.37 -16.08
C THR A 45 15.77 -2.39 -17.07
N PRO A 46 14.91 -3.42 -17.10
CA PRO A 46 13.79 -3.54 -18.03
C PRO A 46 12.60 -2.72 -17.52
N PHE A 47 12.44 -1.49 -17.97
CA PHE A 47 11.34 -0.60 -17.54
C PHE A 47 10.60 0.07 -18.71
N GLU A 48 11.19 0.15 -19.90
CA GLU A 48 10.65 1.01 -20.97
C GLU A 48 9.31 0.51 -21.50
N GLU A 49 9.17 -0.78 -21.70
CA GLU A 49 7.93 -1.38 -22.20
C GLU A 49 6.80 -1.18 -21.18
N SER A 50 7.06 -1.49 -19.91
CA SER A 50 6.10 -1.30 -18.81
C SER A 50 5.68 0.17 -18.68
N LEU A 51 6.64 1.10 -18.78
CA LEU A 51 6.38 2.54 -18.76
C LEU A 51 5.45 2.96 -19.92
N ARG A 52 5.73 2.49 -21.14
CA ARG A 52 4.90 2.83 -22.33
C ARG A 52 3.48 2.30 -22.18
N HIS A 53 3.31 1.07 -21.69
CA HIS A 53 1.99 0.49 -21.42
C HIS A 53 1.24 1.24 -20.31
N PHE A 54 1.90 1.54 -19.22
CA PHE A 54 1.32 2.32 -18.12
C PHE A 54 0.83 3.71 -18.58
N LEU A 55 1.69 4.46 -19.27
CA LEU A 55 1.34 5.81 -19.74
C LEU A 55 0.26 5.80 -20.81
N ARG A 56 0.24 4.79 -21.70
CA ARG A 56 -0.82 4.61 -22.67
C ARG A 56 -2.17 4.39 -21.98
N ALA A 57 -2.24 3.46 -21.05
CA ALA A 57 -3.46 3.18 -20.29
C ALA A 57 -3.93 4.41 -19.50
N CYS A 58 -3.02 5.17 -18.89
CA CYS A 58 -3.35 6.42 -18.20
C CYS A 58 -3.99 7.45 -19.14
N ARG A 59 -3.53 7.55 -20.39
CA ARG A 59 -4.09 8.48 -21.40
C ARG A 59 -5.44 8.03 -21.93
N GLU A 60 -5.59 6.73 -22.19
CA GLU A 60 -6.75 6.16 -22.89
C GLU A 60 -7.92 5.82 -21.95
N GLU A 61 -7.62 5.39 -20.72
CA GLU A 61 -8.61 4.85 -19.77
C GLU A 61 -8.69 5.66 -18.45
N GLY A 62 -7.59 6.30 -18.03
CA GLY A 62 -7.44 6.86 -16.69
C GLY A 62 -8.33 8.06 -16.38
N ASP A 63 -8.87 8.77 -17.38
CA ASP A 63 -9.64 10.04 -17.25
C ASP A 63 -9.07 10.96 -16.16
N LEU A 64 -7.75 11.26 -16.28
CA LEU A 64 -6.99 11.90 -15.22
C LEU A 64 -7.46 13.32 -14.93
N THR A 65 -7.56 13.66 -13.64
CA THR A 65 -7.64 15.04 -13.17
C THR A 65 -6.33 15.78 -13.46
N LEU A 66 -6.30 17.11 -13.33
CA LEU A 66 -5.05 17.88 -13.38
C LEU A 66 -4.05 17.37 -12.34
N PHE A 67 -4.51 17.10 -11.12
CA PHE A 67 -3.66 16.51 -10.07
C PHE A 67 -3.17 15.11 -10.46
N GLY A 68 -4.03 14.27 -11.05
CA GLY A 68 -3.67 12.96 -11.57
C GLY A 68 -2.55 13.01 -12.60
N HIS A 69 -2.62 13.94 -13.56
CA HIS A 69 -1.57 14.18 -14.54
C HIS A 69 -0.25 14.59 -13.89
N LEU A 70 -0.29 15.58 -12.98
CA LEU A 70 0.90 16.07 -12.28
C LEU A 70 1.54 14.98 -11.41
N ALA A 71 0.73 14.22 -10.70
CA ALA A 71 1.19 13.13 -9.85
C ALA A 71 1.81 11.99 -10.66
N THR A 72 1.18 11.60 -11.80
CA THR A 72 1.73 10.59 -12.72
C THR A 72 3.10 11.02 -13.25
N ARG A 73 3.24 12.27 -13.71
CA ARG A 73 4.54 12.83 -14.16
C ARG A 73 5.58 12.83 -13.05
N TRP A 74 5.19 13.29 -11.86
CA TRP A 74 6.08 13.35 -10.71
C TRP A 74 6.55 11.94 -10.29
N ASP A 75 5.65 10.98 -10.18
CA ASP A 75 5.98 9.60 -9.84
C ASP A 75 6.91 8.98 -10.89
N ALA A 76 6.56 9.10 -12.19
CA ALA A 76 7.37 8.56 -13.27
C ALA A 76 8.79 9.15 -13.29
N VAL A 77 8.93 10.47 -13.18
CA VAL A 77 10.25 11.12 -13.11
C VAL A 77 11.01 10.73 -11.85
N ARG A 78 10.32 10.53 -10.72
CA ARG A 78 10.92 10.05 -9.47
C ARG A 78 11.46 8.63 -9.63
N PHE A 79 10.67 7.72 -10.17
CA PHE A 79 11.08 6.33 -10.41
C PHE A 79 12.28 6.26 -11.35
N LEU A 80 12.21 6.90 -12.50
CA LEU A 80 13.28 6.97 -13.47
C LEU A 80 14.57 7.60 -12.87
N SER A 81 14.43 8.67 -12.08
CA SER A 81 15.57 9.27 -11.39
C SER A 81 16.19 8.34 -10.35
N ASN A 82 15.38 7.52 -9.71
CA ASN A 82 15.88 6.51 -8.77
C ASN A 82 16.59 5.38 -9.50
N LEU A 83 16.07 4.89 -10.63
CA LEU A 83 16.77 3.88 -11.46
C LEU A 83 18.16 4.35 -11.89
N LEU A 84 18.28 5.59 -12.39
CA LEU A 84 19.58 6.17 -12.76
C LEU A 84 20.55 6.21 -11.58
N ARG A 85 20.07 6.58 -10.39
CA ARG A 85 20.92 6.62 -9.19
C ARG A 85 21.31 5.22 -8.71
N LEU A 86 20.39 4.25 -8.75
CA LEU A 86 20.69 2.86 -8.40
C LEU A 86 21.81 2.33 -9.28
N HIS A 87 21.69 2.50 -10.61
CA HIS A 87 22.73 2.06 -11.55
C HIS A 87 24.07 2.78 -11.33
N LYS A 88 24.05 4.08 -11.06
CA LYS A 88 25.27 4.83 -10.69
C LYS A 88 25.97 4.21 -9.46
N GLU A 89 25.21 3.86 -8.43
CA GLU A 89 25.80 3.27 -7.23
C GLU A 89 26.35 1.86 -7.48
N GLU A 90 25.70 1.08 -8.32
CA GLU A 90 26.20 -0.24 -8.73
C GLU A 90 27.50 -0.16 -9.53
N THR A 91 27.61 0.84 -10.44
CA THR A 91 28.85 1.09 -11.16
C THR A 91 29.97 1.52 -10.23
N ARG A 92 29.65 2.26 -9.18
CA ARG A 92 30.60 2.74 -8.17
C ARG A 92 31.03 1.66 -7.18
N ALA A 93 30.11 0.78 -6.80
CA ALA A 93 30.25 -0.25 -5.77
C ALA A 93 29.58 -1.55 -6.23
N PRO A 94 30.19 -2.32 -7.17
CA PRO A 94 29.59 -3.53 -7.72
C PRO A 94 29.27 -4.60 -6.67
N GLU A 95 29.94 -4.57 -5.52
CA GLU A 95 29.70 -5.45 -4.37
C GLU A 95 28.29 -5.35 -3.81
N ILE A 96 27.56 -4.27 -4.09
CA ILE A 96 26.14 -4.14 -3.74
C ILE A 96 25.34 -5.30 -4.33
N LEU A 97 25.61 -5.64 -5.58
CA LEU A 97 24.89 -6.70 -6.29
C LEU A 97 25.27 -8.11 -5.83
N ALA A 98 26.40 -8.27 -5.15
CA ALA A 98 26.85 -9.55 -4.59
C ALA A 98 26.25 -9.85 -3.21
N GLN A 99 25.61 -8.87 -2.54
CA GLN A 99 25.05 -9.07 -1.21
C GLN A 99 23.94 -10.13 -1.20
N PRO A 100 24.01 -11.14 -0.32
CA PRO A 100 22.96 -12.14 -0.22
C PRO A 100 21.70 -11.56 0.44
N ILE A 101 20.53 -11.95 -0.07
CA ILE A 101 19.25 -11.77 0.59
C ILE A 101 18.79 -13.17 0.99
N GLU A 102 18.90 -13.48 2.26
CA GLU A 102 18.73 -14.85 2.77
C GLU A 102 17.42 -15.00 3.54
N ARG A 103 16.68 -16.05 3.24
CA ARG A 103 15.45 -16.49 3.91
C ARG A 103 14.47 -15.37 4.19
N PRO A 104 14.16 -14.46 3.22
CA PRO A 104 13.24 -13.35 3.48
C PRO A 104 11.85 -13.88 3.82
N ILE A 105 11.13 -13.18 4.73
CA ILE A 105 9.75 -13.49 5.08
C ILE A 105 8.84 -12.65 4.18
N PHE A 106 8.00 -13.30 3.39
CA PHE A 106 6.99 -12.64 2.56
C PHE A 106 5.61 -12.81 3.17
N ILE A 107 4.98 -11.71 3.54
CA ILE A 107 3.60 -11.65 4.03
C ILE A 107 2.69 -11.37 2.84
N ALA A 108 1.81 -12.29 2.53
CA ALA A 108 0.79 -12.19 1.50
C ALA A 108 -0.59 -12.49 2.11
N GLY A 109 -1.63 -12.32 1.32
CA GLY A 109 -3.02 -12.50 1.75
C GLY A 109 -3.92 -11.46 1.11
N LEU A 110 -5.22 -11.61 1.25
CA LEU A 110 -6.15 -10.62 0.74
C LEU A 110 -5.86 -9.25 1.36
N PRO A 111 -6.03 -8.15 0.63
CA PRO A 111 -5.88 -6.81 1.23
C PRO A 111 -6.85 -6.67 2.40
N ARG A 112 -6.50 -5.83 3.37
CA ARG A 112 -7.34 -5.61 4.56
C ARG A 112 -7.54 -6.84 5.46
N SER A 113 -6.78 -7.91 5.25
CA SER A 113 -6.78 -9.11 6.11
C SER A 113 -5.88 -9.00 7.36
N GLY A 114 -5.22 -7.85 7.57
CA GLY A 114 -4.30 -7.65 8.71
C GLY A 114 -2.83 -7.83 8.35
N THR A 115 -2.48 -8.00 7.08
CA THR A 115 -1.10 -8.12 6.59
C THR A 115 -0.22 -6.94 7.00
N THR A 116 -0.72 -5.71 6.97
CA THR A 116 0.01 -4.52 7.42
C THR A 116 0.25 -4.53 8.92
N PHE A 117 -0.71 -5.00 9.72
CA PHE A 117 -0.55 -5.13 11.16
C PHE A 117 0.56 -6.14 11.49
N LEU A 118 0.52 -7.34 10.88
CA LEU A 118 1.57 -8.33 11.03
C LEU A 118 2.94 -7.79 10.61
N HIS A 119 3.02 -7.10 9.46
CA HIS A 119 4.27 -6.47 8.98
C HIS A 119 4.83 -5.47 10.00
N THR A 120 3.95 -4.65 10.58
CA THR A 120 4.35 -3.67 11.59
C THR A 120 4.83 -4.35 12.89
N LEU A 121 4.20 -5.46 13.31
CA LEU A 121 4.64 -6.26 14.46
C LEU A 121 6.03 -6.84 14.23
N LEU A 122 6.25 -7.51 13.08
CA LEU A 122 7.54 -8.11 12.76
C LEU A 122 8.66 -7.08 12.58
N ALA A 123 8.33 -5.87 12.13
CA ALA A 123 9.27 -4.76 12.03
C ALA A 123 9.70 -4.18 13.40
N GLN A 124 9.09 -4.60 14.52
CA GLN A 124 9.55 -4.23 15.87
C GLN A 124 10.76 -5.03 16.31
N ASP A 125 11.00 -6.21 15.73
CA ASP A 125 12.18 -7.00 16.03
C ASP A 125 13.43 -6.36 15.43
N PRO A 126 14.44 -6.00 16.23
CA PRO A 126 15.68 -5.41 15.73
C PRO A 126 16.50 -6.35 14.83
N ALA A 127 16.22 -7.65 14.86
CA ALA A 127 16.83 -8.64 13.96
C ALA A 127 16.17 -8.68 12.58
N ASN A 128 15.09 -7.90 12.36
CA ASN A 128 14.41 -7.81 11.09
C ASN A 128 14.69 -6.48 10.39
N LEU A 129 14.74 -6.54 9.05
CA LEU A 129 14.74 -5.39 8.15
C LEU A 129 13.37 -5.31 7.45
N ALA A 130 12.82 -4.12 7.34
CA ALA A 130 11.64 -3.86 6.54
C ALA A 130 11.87 -2.59 5.71
N PRO A 131 11.47 -2.56 4.42
CA PRO A 131 11.57 -1.36 3.60
C PRO A 131 10.74 -0.24 4.22
N ARG A 132 11.32 0.93 4.44
CA ARG A 132 10.61 2.08 4.99
C ARG A 132 10.11 3.01 3.89
N VAL A 133 9.00 3.70 4.12
CA VAL A 133 8.41 4.63 3.14
C VAL A 133 9.45 5.60 2.59
N TRP A 134 10.26 6.24 3.46
CA TRP A 134 11.25 7.20 3.01
C TRP A 134 12.36 6.57 2.15
N GLN A 135 12.73 5.30 2.41
CA GLN A 135 13.74 4.57 1.63
C GLN A 135 13.23 4.26 0.22
N LEU A 136 11.95 3.92 0.08
CA LEU A 136 11.36 3.60 -1.22
C LEU A 136 11.09 4.86 -2.06
N ILE A 137 10.77 5.98 -1.42
CA ILE A 137 10.58 7.24 -2.13
C ILE A 137 11.94 7.83 -2.58
N HIS A 138 12.95 7.76 -1.73
CA HIS A 138 14.29 8.27 -1.99
C HIS A 138 15.34 7.24 -1.54
N PRO A 139 15.66 6.21 -2.35
CA PRO A 139 16.62 5.16 -1.97
C PRO A 139 18.02 5.71 -1.71
N TYR A 140 18.42 6.78 -2.40
CA TYR A 140 19.67 7.46 -2.16
C TYR A 140 19.50 8.96 -1.90
N PRO A 141 20.32 9.57 -1.02
CA PRO A 141 20.34 11.01 -0.86
C PRO A 141 20.88 11.70 -2.12
N PRO A 142 20.54 12.96 -2.37
CA PRO A 142 21.27 13.78 -3.33
C PRO A 142 22.77 13.81 -2.99
N GLU A 143 23.62 13.91 -4.00
CA GLU A 143 25.09 13.79 -3.81
C GLU A 143 25.65 14.85 -2.85
N GLU A 144 25.12 16.07 -2.92
CA GLU A 144 25.50 17.19 -2.05
C GLU A 144 25.10 16.97 -0.57
N ALA A 145 24.23 16.01 -0.29
CA ALA A 145 23.72 15.70 1.05
C ALA A 145 24.32 14.41 1.64
N ARG A 146 25.35 13.83 1.02
CA ARG A 146 25.99 12.59 1.50
C ARG A 146 26.84 12.78 2.73
N THR A 147 27.32 14.01 2.96
CA THR A 147 28.07 14.39 4.15
C THR A 147 27.14 15.09 5.12
N GLY A 148 26.70 14.40 6.17
CA GLY A 148 25.87 15.00 7.21
C GLY A 148 24.65 14.16 7.61
N ARG A 149 23.71 14.81 8.29
CA ARG A 149 22.47 14.15 8.76
C ARG A 149 21.55 13.81 7.59
N ASP A 150 21.09 12.55 7.53
CA ASP A 150 20.10 12.12 6.53
C ASP A 150 18.77 12.87 6.70
N LEU A 151 18.41 13.68 5.71
CA LEU A 151 17.19 14.48 5.71
C LEU A 151 16.03 13.82 4.95
N ARG A 152 16.26 12.65 4.32
CA ARG A 152 15.23 11.94 3.55
C ARG A 152 13.97 11.65 4.38
N PRO A 153 14.04 11.13 5.63
CA PRO A 153 12.85 10.89 6.45
C PRO A 153 12.02 12.16 6.68
N ARG A 154 12.68 13.29 7.02
CA ARG A 154 12.00 14.58 7.25
C ARG A 154 11.34 15.13 5.98
N ARG A 155 12.01 14.97 4.83
CA ARG A 155 11.47 15.38 3.52
C ARG A 155 10.21 14.58 3.18
N VAL A 156 10.25 13.28 3.34
CA VAL A 156 9.11 12.39 3.08
C VAL A 156 7.97 12.66 4.06
N ALA A 157 8.25 12.87 5.34
CA ALA A 157 7.22 13.24 6.32
C ALA A 157 6.48 14.54 5.93
N ARG A 158 7.17 15.52 5.31
CA ARG A 158 6.55 16.73 4.78
C ARG A 158 5.67 16.44 3.55
N GLN A 159 6.14 15.59 2.63
CA GLN A 159 5.39 15.18 1.45
C GLN A 159 4.09 14.43 1.83
N LEU A 160 4.17 13.50 2.79
CA LEU A 160 3.01 12.77 3.29
C LEU A 160 1.99 13.68 3.99
N ARG A 161 2.45 14.70 4.73
CA ARG A 161 1.55 15.70 5.33
C ARG A 161 0.79 16.50 4.27
N LEU A 162 1.48 16.92 3.20
CA LEU A 162 0.83 17.62 2.10
C LEU A 162 -0.19 16.73 1.37
N PHE A 163 0.18 15.48 1.09
CA PHE A 163 -0.75 14.50 0.51
C PHE A 163 -1.97 14.27 1.41
N GLY A 164 -1.77 14.20 2.72
CA GLY A 164 -2.86 14.04 3.69
C GLY A 164 -3.85 15.21 3.73
N VAL A 165 -3.49 16.40 3.26
CA VAL A 165 -4.41 17.52 3.04
C VAL A 165 -5.27 17.29 1.80
N LEU A 166 -4.69 16.72 0.74
CA LEU A 166 -5.38 16.44 -0.53
C LEU A 166 -6.29 15.20 -0.46
N ALA A 167 -5.94 14.23 0.38
CA ALA A 167 -6.69 12.98 0.56
C ALA A 167 -6.87 12.65 2.06
N PRO A 168 -7.68 13.42 2.81
CA PRO A 168 -7.80 13.26 4.26
C PRO A 168 -8.37 11.90 4.67
N GLU A 169 -9.28 11.31 3.88
CA GLU A 169 -9.84 9.97 4.15
C GLU A 169 -8.77 8.87 4.11
N PHE A 170 -7.76 9.00 3.25
CA PHE A 170 -6.67 8.04 3.13
C PHE A 170 -5.91 7.88 4.45
N ARG A 171 -5.65 8.97 5.17
CA ARG A 171 -4.95 8.93 6.47
C ARG A 171 -5.66 8.06 7.51
N HIS A 172 -7.00 8.01 7.48
CA HIS A 172 -7.79 7.18 8.39
C HIS A 172 -7.85 5.72 7.97
N MET A 173 -7.79 5.47 6.66
CA MET A 173 -7.87 4.12 6.12
C MET A 173 -6.51 3.41 6.06
N HIS A 174 -5.44 4.17 5.86
CA HIS A 174 -4.08 3.65 5.74
C HIS A 174 -3.09 4.62 6.41
N PRO A 175 -3.03 4.63 7.76
CA PRO A 175 -2.11 5.50 8.48
C PRO A 175 -0.67 5.09 8.19
N ILE A 176 0.06 5.94 7.47
CA ILE A 176 1.49 5.77 7.16
C ILE A 176 2.27 7.02 7.56
N ASP A 177 3.46 6.83 8.04
CA ASP A 177 4.47 7.87 8.24
C ASP A 177 5.76 7.52 7.48
N ALA A 178 6.76 8.40 7.54
CA ALA A 178 8.00 8.20 6.79
C ALA A 178 8.74 6.92 7.21
N ASP A 179 8.68 6.54 8.47
CA ASP A 179 9.38 5.39 9.04
C ASP A 179 8.54 4.11 9.07
N SER A 180 7.27 4.18 8.64
CA SER A 180 6.42 3.00 8.54
C SER A 180 7.00 1.98 7.56
N PRO A 181 6.88 0.65 7.85
CA PRO A 181 7.15 -0.39 6.86
C PRO A 181 6.22 -0.22 5.66
N GLN A 182 6.76 -0.39 4.45
CA GLN A 182 6.01 -0.13 3.21
C GLN A 182 5.92 -1.40 2.35
N GLU A 183 4.94 -1.43 1.46
CA GLU A 183 4.67 -2.55 0.56
C GLU A 183 5.70 -2.67 -0.57
N CYS A 184 5.94 -3.93 -0.98
CA CYS A 184 6.83 -4.26 -2.09
C CYS A 184 6.34 -3.73 -3.44
N SER A 185 5.05 -3.45 -3.58
CA SER A 185 4.48 -2.82 -4.77
C SER A 185 5.10 -1.45 -5.09
N GLU A 186 5.62 -0.74 -4.08
CA GLU A 186 6.36 0.50 -4.28
C GLU A 186 7.76 0.24 -4.88
N ILE A 187 8.38 -0.91 -4.58
CA ILE A 187 9.66 -1.30 -5.20
C ILE A 187 9.44 -1.63 -6.67
N THR A 188 8.48 -2.52 -6.98
CA THR A 188 8.19 -2.94 -8.35
C THR A 188 7.65 -1.80 -9.22
N ALA A 189 7.04 -0.78 -8.60
CA ALA A 189 6.62 0.43 -9.30
C ALA A 189 7.78 1.21 -9.94
N HIS A 190 9.03 1.07 -9.46
CA HIS A 190 10.18 1.73 -10.08
C HIS A 190 10.43 1.26 -11.51
N VAL A 191 10.12 0.00 -11.82
CA VAL A 191 10.19 -0.54 -13.18
C VAL A 191 8.83 -0.56 -13.88
N PHE A 192 7.87 0.19 -13.36
CA PHE A 192 6.51 0.32 -13.90
C PHE A 192 5.76 -1.02 -14.07
N ALA A 193 6.16 -2.06 -13.36
CA ALA A 193 5.55 -3.39 -13.35
C ALA A 193 4.95 -3.70 -11.97
N SER A 194 3.91 -2.96 -11.59
CA SER A 194 3.29 -3.04 -10.26
C SER A 194 1.77 -2.87 -10.33
N LEU A 195 1.06 -3.73 -9.63
CA LEU A 195 -0.41 -3.65 -9.46
C LEU A 195 -0.85 -2.42 -8.65
N ARG A 196 0.08 -1.73 -7.96
CA ARG A 196 -0.18 -0.43 -7.35
C ARG A 196 -0.85 0.56 -8.30
N PHE A 197 -0.48 0.53 -9.58
CA PHE A 197 -1.02 1.46 -10.57
C PHE A 197 -2.49 1.20 -10.86
N ASP A 198 -2.93 -0.06 -10.98
CA ASP A 198 -4.33 -0.41 -11.18
C ASP A 198 -5.21 -0.03 -9.97
N THR A 199 -4.66 -0.10 -8.75
CA THR A 199 -5.36 0.39 -7.55
C THR A 199 -5.56 1.91 -7.57
N THR A 200 -4.56 2.66 -8.08
CA THR A 200 -4.57 4.13 -8.08
C THR A 200 -5.34 4.71 -9.27
N TYR A 201 -5.30 4.04 -10.42
CA TYR A 201 -5.90 4.49 -11.68
C TYR A 201 -6.84 3.43 -12.25
N PRO A 202 -7.98 3.81 -12.87
CA PRO A 202 -8.84 2.86 -13.57
C PRO A 202 -8.22 2.51 -14.94
N ILE A 203 -7.23 1.63 -14.98
CA ILE A 203 -6.43 1.25 -16.15
C ILE A 203 -6.41 -0.27 -16.40
N PRO A 204 -7.58 -0.88 -16.69
CA PRO A 204 -7.69 -2.33 -16.84
C PRO A 204 -6.85 -2.91 -17.99
N SER A 205 -6.53 -2.17 -19.04
CA SER A 205 -5.65 -2.67 -20.11
C SER A 205 -4.22 -2.86 -19.63
N TYR A 206 -3.71 -1.95 -18.81
CA TYR A 206 -2.40 -2.09 -18.17
C TYR A 206 -2.35 -3.34 -17.27
N ARG A 207 -3.38 -3.58 -16.47
CA ARG A 207 -3.43 -4.77 -15.62
C ARG A 207 -3.40 -6.06 -16.44
N ARG A 208 -4.23 -6.17 -17.50
CA ARG A 208 -4.23 -7.33 -18.39
C ARG A 208 -2.86 -7.56 -19.05
N TRP A 209 -2.22 -6.48 -19.48
CA TRP A 209 -0.88 -6.56 -20.02
C TRP A 209 0.12 -7.09 -18.98
N LEU A 210 0.10 -6.55 -17.77
CA LEU A 210 1.01 -6.95 -16.67
C LEU A 210 0.81 -8.42 -16.28
N ASP A 211 -0.44 -8.88 -16.18
CA ASP A 211 -0.76 -10.28 -15.89
C ASP A 211 -0.24 -11.21 -17.01
N ALA A 212 -0.27 -10.78 -18.27
CA ALA A 212 0.25 -11.54 -19.41
C ALA A 212 1.79 -11.50 -19.54
N ALA A 213 2.42 -10.37 -19.22
CA ALA A 213 3.89 -10.21 -19.26
C ALA A 213 4.58 -10.98 -18.13
N GLY A 214 3.89 -11.26 -17.03
CA GLY A 214 4.43 -11.91 -15.84
C GLY A 214 5.26 -10.96 -14.96
N HIS A 215 5.78 -11.50 -13.86
CA HIS A 215 6.39 -10.70 -12.80
C HIS A 215 7.89 -10.99 -12.58
N LEU A 216 8.54 -11.86 -13.37
CA LEU A 216 9.88 -12.31 -13.09
C LEU A 216 10.90 -11.16 -13.04
N ASP A 217 10.88 -10.28 -14.02
CA ASP A 217 11.84 -9.16 -14.09
C ASP A 217 11.59 -8.12 -12.99
N SER A 218 10.33 -7.89 -12.63
CA SER A 218 10.01 -7.02 -11.49
C SER A 218 10.50 -7.60 -10.16
N TYR A 219 10.49 -8.94 -9.98
CA TYR A 219 11.04 -9.58 -8.78
C TYR A 219 12.57 -9.67 -8.79
N ARG A 220 13.21 -9.82 -9.95
CA ARG A 220 14.68 -9.66 -10.09
C ARG A 220 15.09 -8.24 -9.68
N PHE A 221 14.36 -7.24 -10.17
CA PHE A 221 14.56 -5.85 -9.75
C PHE A 221 14.28 -5.65 -8.27
N HIS A 222 13.22 -6.26 -7.72
CA HIS A 222 12.90 -6.21 -6.30
C HIS A 222 14.09 -6.70 -5.44
N LYS A 223 14.70 -7.81 -5.79
CA LYS A 223 15.91 -8.34 -5.10
C LYS A 223 17.09 -7.37 -5.21
N ARG A 224 17.32 -6.83 -6.41
CA ARG A 224 18.35 -5.81 -6.66
C ARG A 224 18.12 -4.58 -5.76
N PHE A 225 16.90 -4.08 -5.67
CA PHE A 225 16.55 -2.94 -4.83
C PHE A 225 16.78 -3.21 -3.33
N LEU A 226 16.43 -4.37 -2.84
CA LEU A 226 16.70 -4.76 -1.44
C LEU A 226 18.19 -4.77 -1.12
N ARG A 227 19.04 -5.21 -2.05
CA ARG A 227 20.52 -5.17 -1.91
C ARG A 227 21.02 -3.74 -1.69
N HIS A 228 20.46 -2.76 -2.40
CA HIS A 228 20.79 -1.35 -2.18
C HIS A 228 20.38 -0.87 -0.79
N LEU A 229 19.21 -1.27 -0.31
CA LEU A 229 18.77 -0.92 1.04
C LEU A 229 19.62 -1.62 2.10
N GLN A 230 19.97 -2.87 1.91
CA GLN A 230 20.81 -3.64 2.82
C GLN A 230 22.20 -3.05 2.93
N ASN A 231 22.80 -2.63 1.81
CA ASN A 231 24.11 -1.97 1.77
C ASN A 231 24.15 -0.65 2.57
N GLN A 232 23.00 0.01 2.73
CA GLN A 232 22.86 1.23 3.52
C GLN A 232 22.45 0.97 4.97
N SER A 233 22.12 -0.28 5.32
CA SER A 233 21.68 -0.62 6.66
C SER A 233 22.88 -0.75 7.61
N PRO A 234 22.84 -0.16 8.81
CA PRO A 234 23.88 -0.34 9.82
C PRO A 234 23.85 -1.74 10.47
N SER A 235 22.79 -2.51 10.22
CA SER A 235 22.59 -3.85 10.81
C SER A 235 22.38 -4.90 9.74
N VAL A 236 22.89 -6.09 9.99
CA VAL A 236 22.50 -7.30 9.24
C VAL A 236 21.22 -7.83 9.85
N GLY A 237 20.24 -8.14 9.00
CA GLY A 237 18.93 -8.63 9.47
C GLY A 237 18.16 -9.35 8.39
N GLN A 238 17.13 -10.08 8.81
CA GLN A 238 16.24 -10.79 7.89
C GLN A 238 15.17 -9.84 7.34
N TRP A 239 15.01 -9.83 6.03
CA TRP A 239 13.96 -9.03 5.40
C TRP A 239 12.57 -9.57 5.71
N VAL A 240 11.70 -8.68 6.17
CA VAL A 240 10.26 -8.89 6.30
C VAL A 240 9.57 -8.00 5.27
N LEU A 241 8.90 -8.62 4.33
CA LEU A 241 8.38 -8.04 3.10
C LEU A 241 6.88 -8.29 3.04
N LYS A 242 6.12 -7.32 2.56
CA LYS A 242 4.67 -7.44 2.52
C LYS A 242 4.10 -6.81 1.25
N CYS A 243 3.24 -7.55 0.56
CA CYS A 243 2.31 -7.03 -0.42
C CYS A 243 1.20 -8.05 -0.66
N PRO A 244 -0.07 -7.66 -0.73
CA PRO A 244 -1.13 -8.56 -1.17
C PRO A 244 -0.85 -9.15 -2.55
N ASP A 245 -0.25 -8.37 -3.45
CA ASP A 245 0.03 -8.75 -4.83
C ASP A 245 1.04 -9.89 -4.99
N HIS A 246 1.78 -10.25 -3.94
CA HIS A 246 2.68 -11.41 -3.96
C HIS A 246 1.96 -12.70 -4.35
N ILE A 247 0.65 -12.80 -4.08
CA ILE A 247 -0.18 -13.96 -4.44
C ILE A 247 -0.16 -14.21 -5.94
N PHE A 248 -0.15 -13.16 -6.76
CA PHE A 248 -0.18 -13.26 -8.23
C PHE A 248 1.19 -13.58 -8.85
N ALA A 249 2.24 -13.62 -8.04
CA ALA A 249 3.63 -13.79 -8.49
C ALA A 249 4.39 -14.82 -7.63
N LEU A 250 3.72 -15.82 -7.08
CA LEU A 250 4.35 -16.80 -6.19
C LEU A 250 5.42 -17.64 -6.89
N ALA A 251 5.22 -17.97 -8.17
CA ALA A 251 6.18 -18.72 -8.96
C ALA A 251 7.47 -17.92 -9.18
N GLU A 252 7.34 -16.66 -9.57
CA GLU A 252 8.48 -15.76 -9.81
C GLU A 252 9.17 -15.38 -8.50
N LEU A 253 8.39 -15.20 -7.42
CA LEU A 253 8.93 -14.99 -6.09
C LEU A 253 9.84 -16.16 -5.69
N ARG A 254 9.39 -17.40 -5.87
CA ARG A 254 10.19 -18.60 -5.57
C ARG A 254 11.42 -18.73 -6.48
N ALA A 255 11.29 -18.41 -7.76
CA ALA A 255 12.43 -18.44 -8.68
C ALA A 255 13.53 -17.45 -8.27
N VAL A 256 13.16 -16.28 -7.72
CA VAL A 256 14.11 -15.24 -7.30
C VAL A 256 14.60 -15.43 -5.86
N TYR A 257 13.75 -15.98 -4.97
CA TYR A 257 14.00 -16.21 -3.55
C TYR A 257 13.65 -17.67 -3.17
N PRO A 258 14.49 -18.64 -3.56
CA PRO A 258 14.18 -20.06 -3.38
C PRO A 258 14.08 -20.48 -1.90
N ASP A 259 14.67 -19.71 -1.00
CA ASP A 259 14.69 -19.92 0.45
C ASP A 259 13.66 -19.06 1.21
N ALA A 260 12.76 -18.40 0.49
CA ALA A 260 11.76 -17.52 1.09
C ALA A 260 10.80 -18.26 2.03
N ALA A 261 10.54 -17.66 3.18
CA ALA A 261 9.47 -18.04 4.10
C ALA A 261 8.18 -17.28 3.71
N ILE A 262 7.11 -18.00 3.43
CA ILE A 262 5.85 -17.39 2.99
C ILE A 262 4.80 -17.50 4.08
N VAL A 263 4.06 -16.41 4.30
CA VAL A 263 2.99 -16.30 5.31
C VAL A 263 1.73 -15.82 4.60
N PHE A 264 0.63 -16.58 4.75
CA PHE A 264 -0.69 -16.12 4.33
C PHE A 264 -1.50 -15.63 5.51
N VAL A 265 -2.18 -14.51 5.33
CA VAL A 265 -3.12 -13.96 6.32
C VAL A 265 -4.53 -14.03 5.76
N HIS A 266 -5.40 -14.77 6.45
CA HIS A 266 -6.77 -15.05 6.05
C HIS A 266 -7.77 -14.21 6.83
N ARG A 267 -8.82 -13.77 6.14
CA ARG A 267 -9.95 -13.06 6.71
C ARG A 267 -11.22 -13.36 5.94
N ASP A 268 -12.39 -13.12 6.54
CA ASP A 268 -13.69 -13.18 5.85
C ASP A 268 -13.67 -12.33 4.57
N PRO A 269 -13.82 -12.94 3.38
CA PRO A 269 -13.71 -12.23 2.11
C PRO A 269 -14.76 -11.12 1.95
N LEU A 270 -15.95 -11.24 2.54
CA LEU A 270 -16.97 -10.19 2.46
C LEU A 270 -16.54 -8.93 3.21
N ALA A 271 -15.93 -9.09 4.39
CA ALA A 271 -15.35 -7.99 5.13
C ALA A 271 -14.16 -7.35 4.39
N VAL A 272 -13.39 -8.18 3.67
CA VAL A 272 -12.29 -7.71 2.80
C VAL A 272 -12.84 -6.90 1.63
N LEU A 273 -13.80 -7.44 0.85
CA LEU A 273 -14.34 -6.82 -0.36
C LEU A 273 -14.93 -5.43 -0.10
N ALA A 274 -15.79 -5.30 0.92
CA ALA A 274 -16.36 -4.01 1.29
C ALA A 274 -15.28 -2.96 1.63
N SER A 275 -14.21 -3.40 2.29
CA SER A 275 -13.12 -2.52 2.71
C SER A 275 -12.16 -2.17 1.57
N VAL A 276 -11.86 -3.11 0.66
CA VAL A 276 -10.94 -2.86 -0.46
C VAL A 276 -11.61 -2.01 -1.53
N ALA A 277 -12.87 -2.26 -1.87
CA ALA A 277 -13.62 -1.42 -2.83
C ALA A 277 -13.67 0.04 -2.37
N ARG A 278 -13.89 0.27 -1.07
CA ARG A 278 -13.81 1.62 -0.50
C ARG A 278 -12.41 2.21 -0.60
N LEU A 279 -11.38 1.42 -0.33
CA LEU A 279 -9.99 1.88 -0.45
C LEU A 279 -9.65 2.26 -1.89
N THR A 280 -10.03 1.43 -2.87
CA THR A 280 -9.85 1.69 -4.30
C THR A 280 -10.56 2.98 -4.72
N GLU A 281 -11.81 3.19 -4.29
CA GLU A 281 -12.55 4.43 -4.53
C GLU A 281 -11.81 5.66 -3.99
N VAL A 282 -11.37 5.62 -2.72
CA VAL A 282 -10.69 6.74 -2.06
C VAL A 282 -9.34 7.04 -2.72
N LEU A 283 -8.60 5.99 -3.13
CA LEU A 283 -7.33 6.17 -3.82
C LEU A 283 -7.49 6.76 -5.21
N ARG A 284 -8.51 6.37 -5.98
CA ARG A 284 -8.74 6.86 -7.35
C ARG A 284 -9.28 8.30 -7.40
N ARG A 285 -10.05 8.74 -6.41
CA ARG A 285 -10.71 10.06 -6.40
C ARG A 285 -9.81 11.26 -6.69
N PRO A 286 -8.60 11.41 -6.13
CA PRO A 286 -7.73 12.54 -6.44
C PRO A 286 -7.21 12.52 -7.88
N PHE A 287 -7.08 11.32 -8.48
CA PHE A 287 -6.35 11.11 -9.73
C PHE A 287 -7.26 11.02 -10.95
N SER A 288 -8.49 10.56 -10.80
CA SER A 288 -9.44 10.33 -11.91
C SER A 288 -10.73 11.11 -11.72
N ARG A 289 -11.28 11.66 -12.82
CA ARG A 289 -12.55 12.42 -12.81
C ARG A 289 -13.74 11.51 -12.63
N ARG A 290 -13.69 10.33 -13.25
CA ARG A 290 -14.76 9.35 -13.20
C ARG A 290 -14.44 8.26 -12.18
N ILE A 291 -15.35 8.06 -11.23
CA ILE A 291 -15.31 6.96 -10.25
C ILE A 291 -16.60 6.16 -10.41
N ASP A 292 -16.47 4.96 -10.93
CA ASP A 292 -17.58 4.02 -11.08
C ASP A 292 -17.50 2.96 -9.98
N LYS A 293 -18.41 3.05 -9.01
CA LYS A 293 -18.42 2.15 -7.85
C LYS A 293 -18.77 0.71 -8.25
N LEU A 294 -19.67 0.53 -9.22
CA LEU A 294 -20.09 -0.80 -9.67
C LEU A 294 -18.94 -1.51 -10.39
N GLU A 295 -18.20 -0.75 -11.21
CA GLU A 295 -17.01 -1.27 -11.86
C GLU A 295 -15.91 -1.63 -10.84
N ILE A 296 -15.67 -0.79 -9.83
CA ILE A 296 -14.73 -1.06 -8.73
C ILE A 296 -15.12 -2.35 -8.03
N GLY A 297 -16.39 -2.51 -7.64
CA GLY A 297 -16.88 -3.71 -6.95
C GLY A 297 -16.62 -4.96 -7.75
N ARG A 298 -17.01 -4.98 -9.03
CA ARG A 298 -16.79 -6.12 -9.93
C ARG A 298 -15.29 -6.43 -10.10
N GLN A 299 -14.46 -5.42 -10.37
CA GLN A 299 -13.02 -5.60 -10.56
C GLN A 299 -12.34 -6.17 -9.31
N ASP A 300 -12.66 -5.63 -8.13
CA ASP A 300 -12.09 -6.09 -6.87
C ASP A 300 -12.58 -7.50 -6.50
N SER A 301 -13.88 -7.80 -6.69
CA SER A 301 -14.41 -9.13 -6.44
C SER A 301 -13.74 -10.19 -7.33
N ASP A 302 -13.67 -9.96 -8.64
CA ASP A 302 -13.06 -10.91 -9.58
C ASP A 302 -11.56 -11.09 -9.30
N ARG A 303 -10.84 -9.99 -9.02
CA ARG A 303 -9.41 -10.02 -8.74
C ARG A 303 -9.08 -10.84 -7.49
N TRP A 304 -9.80 -10.57 -6.41
CA TRP A 304 -9.49 -11.23 -5.14
C TRP A 304 -10.05 -12.65 -5.06
N LEU A 305 -11.09 -12.98 -5.83
CA LEU A 305 -11.50 -14.37 -6.03
C LEU A 305 -10.37 -15.16 -6.72
N ALA A 306 -9.81 -14.66 -7.81
CA ALA A 306 -8.67 -15.29 -8.47
C ALA A 306 -7.47 -15.45 -7.53
N ALA A 307 -7.21 -14.46 -6.65
CA ALA A 307 -6.17 -14.57 -5.64
C ALA A 307 -6.41 -15.71 -4.66
N THR A 308 -7.68 -15.98 -4.25
CA THR A 308 -7.99 -17.08 -3.33
C THR A 308 -7.75 -18.46 -3.95
N GLU A 309 -8.00 -18.61 -5.25
CA GLU A 309 -7.68 -19.85 -5.97
C GLU A 309 -6.16 -20.09 -6.02
N LEU A 310 -5.37 -19.05 -6.26
CA LEU A 310 -3.91 -19.14 -6.21
C LEU A 310 -3.41 -19.49 -4.79
N MET A 311 -4.03 -18.94 -3.74
CA MET A 311 -3.68 -19.27 -2.35
C MET A 311 -3.98 -20.73 -2.02
N ILE A 312 -5.11 -21.28 -2.47
CA ILE A 312 -5.44 -22.68 -2.30
C ILE A 312 -4.40 -23.54 -3.01
N ALA A 313 -4.14 -23.27 -4.30
CA ALA A 313 -3.18 -24.03 -5.08
C ALA A 313 -1.75 -24.00 -4.44
N ALA A 314 -1.34 -22.85 -3.93
CA ALA A 314 -0.05 -22.70 -3.26
C ALA A 314 0.00 -23.43 -1.90
N ALA A 315 -1.09 -23.48 -1.15
CA ALA A 315 -1.16 -24.19 0.14
C ALA A 315 -1.07 -25.72 -0.06
N ASP A 316 -1.61 -26.22 -1.17
CA ASP A 316 -1.58 -27.63 -1.55
C ASP A 316 -0.26 -28.05 -2.21
N ASP A 317 0.53 -27.08 -2.69
CA ASP A 317 1.82 -27.33 -3.37
C ASP A 317 2.92 -27.70 -2.36
N ARG A 318 3.33 -28.98 -2.38
CA ARG A 318 4.38 -29.52 -1.54
C ARG A 318 5.81 -29.23 -2.06
N THR A 319 5.96 -28.52 -3.16
CA THR A 319 7.26 -28.17 -3.73
C THR A 319 7.87 -26.89 -3.11
N PHE A 320 7.15 -26.24 -2.20
CA PHE A 320 7.72 -25.15 -1.42
C PHE A 320 8.81 -25.66 -0.48
N ALA A 321 9.94 -24.94 -0.39
CA ALA A 321 11.08 -25.29 0.47
C ALA A 321 10.67 -25.40 1.95
N GLN A 322 9.68 -24.62 2.36
CA GLN A 322 9.04 -24.70 3.68
C GLN A 322 7.53 -24.54 3.51
N PRO A 323 6.71 -25.23 4.32
CA PRO A 323 5.26 -25.04 4.29
C PRO A 323 4.88 -23.57 4.54
N ILE A 324 3.89 -23.09 3.81
CA ILE A 324 3.36 -21.73 3.97
C ILE A 324 2.69 -21.63 5.34
N PHE A 325 3.08 -20.63 6.14
CA PHE A 325 2.47 -20.41 7.45
C PHE A 325 1.14 -19.69 7.33
N GLN A 326 0.06 -20.30 7.86
CA GLN A 326 -1.31 -19.80 7.75
C GLN A 326 -1.69 -19.04 9.02
N ILE A 327 -2.17 -17.78 8.87
CA ILE A 327 -2.63 -16.94 9.99
C ILE A 327 -4.07 -16.49 9.72
N HIS A 328 -4.95 -16.67 10.70
CA HIS A 328 -6.28 -16.08 10.67
C HIS A 328 -6.27 -14.71 11.34
N TYR A 329 -6.85 -13.71 10.68
CA TYR A 329 -6.95 -12.34 11.18
C TYR A 329 -7.46 -12.25 12.63
N ARG A 330 -8.49 -13.04 12.96
CA ARG A 330 -9.06 -13.09 14.32
C ARG A 330 -8.05 -13.52 15.38
N HIS A 331 -7.16 -14.48 15.06
CA HIS A 331 -6.12 -14.94 15.98
C HIS A 331 -5.01 -13.89 16.10
N LEU A 332 -4.62 -13.28 14.97
CA LEU A 332 -3.64 -12.19 14.96
C LEU A 332 -4.07 -11.01 15.82
N VAL A 333 -5.36 -10.65 15.80
CA VAL A 333 -5.88 -9.54 16.61
C VAL A 333 -6.08 -9.94 18.07
N ALA A 334 -6.51 -11.17 18.34
CA ALA A 334 -6.74 -11.65 19.70
C ALA A 334 -5.44 -11.87 20.48
N ASP A 335 -4.41 -12.42 19.84
CA ASP A 335 -3.10 -12.68 20.43
C ASP A 335 -1.98 -12.36 19.43
N PRO A 336 -1.62 -11.07 19.26
CA PRO A 336 -0.56 -10.66 18.34
C PRO A 336 0.81 -11.26 18.70
N LEU A 337 1.15 -11.30 20.00
CA LEU A 337 2.45 -11.77 20.47
C LEU A 337 2.61 -13.28 20.29
N GLY A 338 1.60 -14.06 20.68
CA GLY A 338 1.57 -15.51 20.48
C GLY A 338 1.58 -15.88 19.01
N THR A 339 0.89 -15.09 18.14
CA THR A 339 0.91 -15.29 16.69
C THR A 339 2.32 -15.10 16.13
N VAL A 340 3.05 -14.04 16.52
CA VAL A 340 4.44 -13.82 16.09
C VAL A 340 5.35 -14.91 16.62
N ALA A 341 5.18 -15.33 17.87
CA ALA A 341 5.98 -16.42 18.45
C ALA A 341 5.76 -17.75 17.73
N ALA A 342 4.51 -18.07 17.33
CA ALA A 342 4.18 -19.26 16.55
C ALA A 342 4.79 -19.20 15.13
N LEU A 343 4.71 -18.04 14.45
CA LEU A 343 5.34 -17.82 13.16
C LEU A 343 6.86 -18.04 13.24
N TYR A 344 7.52 -17.47 14.22
CA TYR A 344 8.97 -17.63 14.39
C TYR A 344 9.35 -19.09 14.63
N ARG A 345 8.63 -19.78 15.51
CA ARG A 345 8.85 -21.21 15.79
C ARG A 345 8.69 -22.07 14.52
N HIS A 346 7.67 -21.78 13.70
CA HIS A 346 7.44 -22.48 12.44
C HIS A 346 8.65 -22.37 11.48
N PHE A 347 9.28 -21.19 11.42
CA PHE A 347 10.46 -20.96 10.59
C PHE A 347 11.80 -21.20 11.32
N GLY A 348 11.80 -21.92 12.45
CA GLY A 348 13.00 -22.26 13.21
C GLY A 348 13.67 -21.07 13.88
N ARG A 349 12.91 -20.03 14.24
CA ARG A 349 13.38 -18.83 14.96
C ARG A 349 12.81 -18.77 16.37
N SER A 350 13.44 -17.96 17.21
CA SER A 350 12.93 -17.62 18.54
C SER A 350 12.62 -16.13 18.65
N LEU A 351 11.55 -15.81 19.36
CA LEU A 351 11.19 -14.42 19.66
C LEU A 351 12.06 -13.93 20.83
N SER A 352 12.89 -12.92 20.58
CA SER A 352 13.73 -12.35 21.62
C SER A 352 12.92 -11.54 22.65
N PRO A 353 13.38 -11.42 23.91
CA PRO A 353 12.71 -10.59 24.93
C PRO A 353 12.57 -9.13 24.50
N ILE A 354 13.56 -8.59 23.76
CA ILE A 354 13.53 -7.21 23.23
C ILE A 354 12.43 -7.06 22.18
N ALA A 355 12.30 -8.02 21.28
CA ALA A 355 11.24 -8.01 20.27
C ALA A 355 9.86 -8.13 20.92
N ALA A 356 9.71 -9.05 21.88
CA ALA A 356 8.46 -9.25 22.64
C ALA A 356 8.01 -7.96 23.36
N ASP A 357 8.92 -7.28 24.04
CA ASP A 357 8.65 -6.00 24.73
C ASP A 357 8.23 -4.89 23.73
N ARG A 358 8.95 -4.74 22.61
CA ARG A 358 8.59 -3.74 21.59
C ARG A 358 7.23 -4.02 20.94
N ILE A 359 6.93 -5.27 20.64
CA ILE A 359 5.63 -5.70 20.12
C ILE A 359 4.54 -5.41 21.16
N GLY A 360 4.75 -5.77 22.41
CA GLY A 360 3.79 -5.50 23.49
C GLY A 360 3.47 -4.02 23.64
N ARG A 361 4.48 -3.15 23.61
CA ARG A 361 4.29 -1.68 23.63
C ARG A 361 3.53 -1.16 22.43
N LEU A 362 3.82 -1.68 21.23
CA LEU A 362 3.08 -1.29 20.02
C LEU A 362 1.61 -1.68 20.11
N VAL A 363 1.31 -2.90 20.55
CA VAL A 363 -0.06 -3.41 20.71
C VAL A 363 -0.84 -2.58 21.74
N ALA A 364 -0.21 -2.25 22.87
CA ALA A 364 -0.82 -1.40 23.89
C ALA A 364 -1.12 0.02 23.37
N ALA A 365 -0.22 0.60 22.56
CA ALA A 365 -0.38 1.94 22.01
C ALA A 365 -1.37 2.00 20.81
N LYS A 366 -1.48 0.93 20.03
CA LYS A 366 -2.31 0.86 18.82
C LYS A 366 -3.05 -0.49 18.74
N PRO A 367 -4.10 -0.69 19.55
CA PRO A 367 -4.92 -1.89 19.44
C PRO A 367 -5.43 -2.07 18.01
N ASN A 368 -5.42 -3.30 17.49
CA ASN A 368 -5.83 -3.65 16.12
C ASN A 368 -5.08 -2.86 15.01
N GLY A 369 -3.85 -2.41 15.27
CA GLY A 369 -3.03 -1.66 14.31
C GLY A 369 -3.48 -0.21 14.08
N GLY A 370 -4.44 0.31 14.87
CA GLY A 370 -4.92 1.69 14.77
C GLY A 370 -5.90 1.94 13.62
N TYR A 371 -6.45 0.89 13.01
CA TYR A 371 -7.43 1.02 11.92
C TYR A 371 -8.84 1.28 12.46
N GLY A 372 -9.48 2.37 11.98
CA GLY A 372 -10.85 2.74 12.33
C GLY A 372 -11.90 1.82 11.67
N ALA A 373 -13.00 1.59 12.37
CA ALA A 373 -14.11 0.72 11.95
C ALA A 373 -15.14 1.44 11.05
N ARG A 374 -14.72 2.21 10.05
CA ARG A 374 -15.69 2.77 9.10
C ARG A 374 -16.10 1.68 8.12
N ARG A 375 -17.32 1.21 8.21
CA ARG A 375 -17.86 0.13 7.39
C ARG A 375 -18.45 0.69 6.10
N SER A 376 -18.04 0.12 4.97
CA SER A 376 -18.72 0.26 3.68
C SER A 376 -19.59 -0.98 3.49
N SER A 377 -20.71 -0.86 2.80
CA SER A 377 -21.52 -2.00 2.44
C SER A 377 -21.11 -2.53 1.07
N LEU A 378 -21.35 -3.82 0.82
CA LEU A 378 -21.06 -4.44 -0.47
C LEU A 378 -22.00 -3.90 -1.56
N GLU A 379 -23.24 -3.64 -1.17
CA GLU A 379 -24.29 -3.15 -2.06
C GLU A 379 -23.97 -1.78 -2.67
N GLU A 380 -23.22 -0.92 -1.95
CA GLU A 380 -22.72 0.35 -2.50
C GLU A 380 -21.86 0.15 -3.76
N TYR A 381 -21.26 -1.02 -3.89
CA TYR A 381 -20.38 -1.40 -5.01
C TYR A 381 -21.03 -2.44 -5.93
N GLY A 382 -22.36 -2.64 -5.81
CA GLY A 382 -23.12 -3.56 -6.65
C GLY A 382 -22.84 -5.04 -6.38
N LEU A 383 -22.31 -5.39 -5.21
CA LEU A 383 -22.02 -6.76 -4.82
C LEU A 383 -23.13 -7.30 -3.90
N ASP A 384 -23.70 -8.45 -4.27
CA ASP A 384 -24.67 -9.15 -3.44
C ASP A 384 -23.94 -10.03 -2.42
N PRO A 385 -24.14 -9.84 -1.10
CA PRO A 385 -23.45 -10.59 -0.07
C PRO A 385 -23.66 -12.11 -0.16
N THR A 386 -24.83 -12.56 -0.62
CA THR A 386 -25.15 -13.99 -0.74
C THR A 386 -24.36 -14.60 -1.90
N LEU A 387 -24.40 -13.96 -3.06
CA LEU A 387 -23.65 -14.42 -4.23
C LEU A 387 -22.13 -14.38 -3.98
N GLU A 388 -21.62 -13.33 -3.36
CA GLU A 388 -20.19 -13.28 -3.04
C GLU A 388 -19.78 -14.35 -2.03
N ARG A 389 -20.62 -14.68 -1.05
CA ARG A 389 -20.36 -15.78 -0.11
C ARG A 389 -20.29 -17.13 -0.82
N GLU A 390 -21.15 -17.37 -1.79
CA GLU A 390 -21.11 -18.58 -2.62
C GLU A 390 -19.83 -18.63 -3.47
N ARG A 391 -19.45 -17.53 -4.11
CA ARG A 391 -18.22 -17.44 -4.93
C ARG A 391 -16.97 -17.76 -4.11
N TYR A 392 -16.90 -17.31 -2.87
CA TYR A 392 -15.76 -17.52 -1.97
C TYR A 392 -15.88 -18.77 -1.08
N ALA A 393 -16.93 -19.60 -1.23
CA ALA A 393 -17.18 -20.76 -0.37
C ALA A 393 -16.01 -21.75 -0.34
N ARG A 394 -15.36 -22.01 -1.49
CA ARG A 394 -14.20 -22.89 -1.59
C ARG A 394 -13.03 -22.38 -0.75
N TYR A 395 -12.69 -21.10 -0.84
CA TYR A 395 -11.64 -20.46 -0.04
C TYR A 395 -11.97 -20.52 1.46
N MET A 396 -13.20 -20.18 1.81
CA MET A 396 -13.64 -20.21 3.21
C MET A 396 -13.61 -21.62 3.79
N GLY A 397 -14.02 -22.63 3.02
CA GLY A 397 -13.98 -24.03 3.43
C GLY A 397 -12.57 -24.57 3.54
N HIS A 398 -11.70 -24.29 2.55
CA HIS A 398 -10.31 -24.80 2.53
C HIS A 398 -9.48 -24.29 3.72
N PHE A 399 -9.62 -23.01 4.08
CA PHE A 399 -8.88 -22.41 5.19
C PHE A 399 -9.69 -22.25 6.48
N GLU A 400 -10.85 -22.89 6.59
CA GLU A 400 -11.73 -22.84 7.78
C GLU A 400 -12.06 -21.42 8.25
N ILE A 401 -12.31 -20.52 7.29
CA ILE A 401 -12.57 -19.11 7.58
C ILE A 401 -14.01 -18.95 8.06
N ARG A 402 -14.19 -18.47 9.28
CA ARG A 402 -15.52 -18.17 9.82
C ARG A 402 -15.97 -16.79 9.40
N PRO A 403 -17.25 -16.61 9.03
CA PRO A 403 -17.83 -15.30 8.76
C PRO A 403 -17.63 -14.34 9.94
N GLU A 404 -17.27 -13.09 9.64
CA GLU A 404 -17.35 -12.02 10.62
C GLU A 404 -18.83 -11.67 10.82
N ARG A 405 -19.29 -11.56 12.08
CA ARG A 405 -20.67 -11.19 12.35
C ARG A 405 -20.94 -9.81 11.74
N GLU A 406 -21.95 -9.70 10.92
CA GLU A 406 -22.51 -8.41 10.53
C GLU A 406 -22.91 -7.68 11.81
N ALA A 407 -22.28 -6.53 12.08
CA ALA A 407 -22.78 -5.71 13.18
C ALA A 407 -24.15 -5.21 12.76
N ARG A 408 -25.16 -5.56 13.55
CA ARG A 408 -26.50 -4.98 13.40
C ARG A 408 -26.36 -3.47 13.19
N PRO A 409 -27.08 -2.87 12.21
CA PRO A 409 -27.11 -1.42 12.08
C PRO A 409 -27.52 -0.84 13.43
N SER A 410 -26.76 0.12 13.94
CA SER A 410 -27.17 0.87 15.12
C SER A 410 -28.55 1.45 14.81
N ARG A 411 -29.56 0.99 15.54
CA ARG A 411 -30.85 1.69 15.56
C ARG A 411 -30.53 3.13 15.94
N THR A 412 -30.49 4.02 14.96
CA THR A 412 -30.58 5.44 15.23
C THR A 412 -31.92 5.62 15.91
N ASP A 413 -31.87 5.92 17.18
CA ASP A 413 -33.01 6.35 17.96
C ASP A 413 -33.67 7.56 17.27
N LYS A 414 -34.67 7.28 16.46
CA LYS A 414 -35.65 8.26 16.06
C LYS A 414 -36.68 8.37 17.20
N THR A 415 -36.26 8.85 18.33
CA THR A 415 -37.19 9.45 19.29
C THR A 415 -37.43 10.90 18.84
N SER A 416 -38.22 11.03 17.79
CA SER A 416 -38.97 12.26 17.57
C SER A 416 -40.06 12.33 18.66
N VAL A 417 -39.82 13.10 19.70
CA VAL A 417 -40.83 13.55 20.65
C VAL A 417 -41.84 14.37 19.84
N PRO A 418 -43.14 14.03 19.85
CA PRO A 418 -44.15 14.89 19.26
C PRO A 418 -44.31 16.15 20.12
N LEU A 419 -44.11 17.33 19.56
CA LEU A 419 -44.55 18.59 20.13
C LEU A 419 -46.06 18.55 20.24
N ALA A 420 -46.57 18.61 21.48
CA ALA A 420 -47.99 18.85 21.77
C ALA A 420 -48.40 20.28 21.35
N PRO A 421 -49.63 20.46 20.83
CA PRO A 421 -50.10 21.76 20.38
C PRO A 421 -50.42 22.70 21.57
N GLY A 422 -50.09 23.96 21.35
CA GLY A 422 -50.19 25.03 22.34
C GLY A 422 -51.58 25.27 22.92
N GLN A 423 -51.62 25.54 24.21
CA GLN A 423 -52.73 26.25 24.85
C GLN A 423 -52.33 27.72 25.04
N SER A 424 -53.10 28.57 24.38
CA SER A 424 -53.22 30.01 24.64
C SER A 424 -53.85 30.23 26.00
N SER A 425 -53.24 31.02 26.87
CA SER A 425 -53.93 31.62 27.98
C SER A 425 -53.51 33.08 28.18
N GLU A 426 -54.53 33.84 28.24
CA GLU A 426 -54.66 35.28 28.32
C GLU A 426 -53.90 35.94 29.47
N THR A 427 -53.57 37.18 29.18
CA THR A 427 -53.16 38.28 30.02
C THR A 427 -54.06 38.53 31.23
N LYS A 428 -53.50 38.68 32.42
CA LYS A 428 -54.06 39.60 33.45
C LYS A 428 -52.96 40.41 34.11
N VAL A 429 -53.13 41.72 33.90
CA VAL A 429 -52.45 42.81 34.61
C VAL A 429 -52.99 42.89 36.03
N SER A 430 -52.17 43.02 37.05
CA SER A 430 -52.49 43.73 38.27
C SER A 430 -51.23 44.35 38.88
N GLN A 431 -51.39 45.64 39.12
CA GLN A 431 -50.52 46.58 39.81
C GLN A 431 -50.38 46.22 41.30
N GLY A 432 -49.29 46.61 41.92
CA GLY A 432 -49.35 46.88 43.36
C GLY A 432 -48.00 46.78 44.09
N THR A 433 -47.40 47.97 44.23
CA THR A 433 -46.74 48.56 45.42
C THR A 433 -45.51 47.83 46.04
N ALA A 434 -44.41 48.53 46.05
CA ALA A 434 -43.33 48.49 47.05
C ALA A 434 -43.88 49.13 48.39
N PRO A 435 -43.26 49.07 49.55
CA PRO A 435 -41.81 49.23 49.81
C PRO A 435 -41.28 48.37 50.97
N GLY A 436 -39.94 48.44 51.13
CA GLY A 436 -39.26 47.98 52.33
C GLY A 436 -37.83 47.62 52.03
#